data_4bbe7a7cf6857f6934a2ce2e5e71afae
#
_entry.id   4bbe7a7cf6857f6934a2ce2e5e71afae
#
_cell.length_a   1.000
_cell.length_b   1.000
_cell.length_c   1.000
_cell.angle_alpha   90.00
_cell.angle_beta   90.00
_cell.angle_gamma   90.00
#
_symmetry.space_group_name_H-M   'P 1'
#
loop_
_entity.id
_entity.type
_entity.pdbx_description
1 polymer ?
#
loop_
_entity_poly.entity_id
_entity_poly.type
_entity_poly.pdbx_seq_one_letter_code
_entity_poly.pdbx_strand_id
1 'polypeptide(L)'
;GTMLNLHAYVDEISTVLREIASGDLTKDSDEITDFLGDFVSIKESFVYILKNFNITLTNIAKTSEQVDIGAEDLSKAAGDLAKGTTDQASAVEELTATVETVAALAKKSADQTQTAYDNVLAVAENAEEERKKMDSLTEEMANIIEISNKIEAITSTIEDIASQTSLLALNASIEAARAGDAGRGFAVVAEQIGKLATDSQKSAVNTRELIVKTIEEINKGNEITASVAQAFEGTINEMQKFADVAKETNESARNQAEILSQIEQGIEQISGVTQNTAASSQESSAISEQLEQRARELDKLINNFKLYRPVSR
;
A
#
# COMPACT_ATOMS: atom_id res chain seq x y z
N GLY A 1 56.28 -83.43 38.44
CA GLY A 1 55.18 -82.44 38.68
C GLY A 1 55.42 -81.05 38.04
N THR A 2 56.56 -80.44 38.31
CA THR A 2 56.77 -78.97 37.90
C THR A 2 56.95 -78.77 36.41
N MET A 3 57.57 -79.61 35.62
CA MET A 3 57.70 -79.47 34.15
C MET A 3 56.39 -79.68 33.40
N LEU A 4 55.49 -80.55 33.85
CA LEU A 4 54.17 -80.77 33.24
C LEU A 4 53.25 -79.57 33.45
N ASN A 5 53.29 -78.93 34.61
CA ASN A 5 52.51 -77.73 34.88
C ASN A 5 53.01 -76.53 34.08
N LEU A 6 54.30 -76.36 33.84
CA LEU A 6 54.88 -75.29 33.04
C LEU A 6 54.44 -75.42 31.57
N HIS A 7 54.42 -76.66 31.01
CA HIS A 7 53.96 -76.86 29.62
C HIS A 7 52.50 -76.56 29.44
N ALA A 8 51.65 -76.99 30.39
CA ALA A 8 50.23 -76.67 30.41
C ALA A 8 49.93 -75.15 30.48
N TYR A 9 50.69 -74.40 31.27
CA TYR A 9 50.53 -72.94 31.35
C TYR A 9 50.95 -72.22 30.06
N VAL A 10 52.04 -72.63 29.42
CA VAL A 10 52.49 -72.09 28.14
C VAL A 10 51.48 -72.38 27.02
N ASP A 11 50.89 -73.59 26.99
CA ASP A 11 49.83 -73.93 26.02
C ASP A 11 48.55 -73.11 26.23
N GLU A 12 48.11 -72.94 27.47
CA GLU A 12 46.97 -72.14 27.82
C GLU A 12 47.19 -70.65 27.42
N ILE A 13 48.35 -70.07 27.77
CA ILE A 13 48.74 -68.72 27.36
C ILE A 13 48.72 -68.57 25.85
N SER A 14 49.29 -69.53 25.12
CA SER A 14 49.26 -69.51 23.63
C SER A 14 47.88 -69.62 23.06
N THR A 15 47.01 -70.39 23.71
CA THR A 15 45.60 -70.54 23.27
C THR A 15 44.81 -69.27 23.49
N VAL A 16 44.88 -68.68 24.70
CA VAL A 16 44.17 -67.38 24.98
C VAL A 16 44.67 -66.27 24.07
N LEU A 17 46.00 -66.17 23.85
CA LEU A 17 46.54 -65.19 22.90
C LEU A 17 46.03 -65.39 21.44
N ARG A 18 45.91 -66.64 20.98
CA ARG A 18 45.40 -66.98 19.66
C ARG A 18 43.93 -66.63 19.54
N GLU A 19 43.14 -66.91 20.55
CA GLU A 19 41.72 -66.54 20.62
C GLU A 19 41.55 -65.02 20.52
N ILE A 20 42.28 -64.27 21.37
CA ILE A 20 42.26 -62.78 21.29
C ILE A 20 42.68 -62.28 19.88
N ALA A 21 43.77 -62.85 19.34
CA ALA A 21 44.29 -62.49 18.03
C ALA A 21 43.35 -62.84 16.90
N SER A 22 42.49 -63.86 17.04
CA SER A 22 41.43 -64.20 16.09
C SER A 22 40.14 -63.39 16.29
N GLY A 23 40.08 -62.48 17.25
CA GLY A 23 38.89 -61.66 17.56
C GLY A 23 37.88 -62.37 18.48
N ASP A 24 38.22 -63.56 19.03
CA ASP A 24 37.35 -64.25 19.99
C ASP A 24 37.65 -63.73 21.41
N LEU A 25 36.73 -62.87 21.90
CA LEU A 25 36.83 -62.23 23.23
C LEU A 25 35.78 -62.79 24.21
N THR A 26 35.23 -63.96 23.91
CA THR A 26 34.08 -64.53 24.66
C THR A 26 34.56 -65.23 25.97
N LYS A 27 35.84 -65.49 26.09
CA LYS A 27 36.39 -66.29 27.21
C LYS A 27 36.23 -65.51 28.54
N ASP A 28 35.61 -66.10 29.50
CA ASP A 28 35.50 -65.58 30.89
C ASP A 28 36.67 -65.92 31.75
N SER A 29 36.82 -65.20 32.86
CA SER A 29 37.90 -65.43 33.85
C SER A 29 37.89 -66.84 34.41
N ASP A 30 36.72 -67.45 34.55
CA ASP A 30 36.53 -68.76 35.09
C ASP A 30 36.90 -69.88 34.10
N GLU A 31 37.02 -69.58 32.81
CA GLU A 31 37.42 -70.50 31.74
C GLU A 31 38.95 -70.49 31.53
N ILE A 32 39.70 -69.57 32.15
CA ILE A 32 41.13 -69.51 32.11
C ILE A 32 41.70 -70.32 33.32
N THR A 33 42.51 -71.28 33.02
CA THR A 33 43.18 -72.12 34.07
C THR A 33 43.78 -71.27 35.18
N ASP A 34 43.65 -71.74 36.44
CA ASP A 34 44.32 -71.13 37.60
C ASP A 34 45.82 -71.37 37.56
N PHE A 35 46.58 -70.31 37.31
CA PHE A 35 48.05 -70.34 37.38
C PHE A 35 48.52 -70.19 38.82
N LEU A 36 49.66 -70.71 39.09
CA LEU A 36 50.31 -70.67 40.44
C LEU A 36 51.62 -69.88 40.32
N GLY A 37 52.07 -69.31 41.47
CA GLY A 37 53.30 -68.55 41.54
C GLY A 37 53.34 -67.32 40.65
N ASP A 38 54.45 -67.13 39.95
CA ASP A 38 54.69 -65.94 39.11
C ASP A 38 53.78 -65.85 37.88
N PHE A 39 53.06 -66.92 37.55
CA PHE A 39 52.11 -66.93 36.41
C PHE A 39 50.72 -66.36 36.74
N VAL A 40 50.39 -66.12 38.02
CA VAL A 40 49.12 -65.55 38.45
C VAL A 40 48.85 -64.15 37.76
N SER A 41 49.91 -63.35 37.74
CA SER A 41 49.82 -62.01 37.12
C SER A 41 49.54 -62.05 35.63
N ILE A 42 49.83 -63.15 34.92
CA ILE A 42 49.50 -63.32 33.50
C ILE A 42 48.01 -63.56 33.32
N LYS A 43 47.39 -64.39 34.17
CA LYS A 43 45.91 -64.57 34.16
C LYS A 43 45.21 -63.27 34.42
N GLU A 44 45.63 -62.52 35.45
CA GLU A 44 45.05 -61.22 35.77
C GLU A 44 45.13 -60.26 34.57
N SER A 45 46.28 -60.27 33.88
CA SER A 45 46.49 -59.46 32.69
C SER A 45 45.54 -59.86 31.53
N PHE A 46 45.34 -61.15 31.28
CA PHE A 46 44.34 -61.59 30.25
C PHE A 46 42.97 -61.23 30.61
N VAL A 47 42.52 -61.45 31.83
CA VAL A 47 41.16 -61.00 32.27
C VAL A 47 41.00 -59.52 32.10
N TYR A 48 41.98 -58.71 32.43
CA TYR A 48 41.98 -57.28 32.27
C TYR A 48 41.87 -56.85 30.77
N ILE A 49 42.68 -57.50 29.92
CA ILE A 49 42.67 -57.28 28.48
C ILE A 49 41.25 -57.60 27.87
N LEU A 50 40.79 -58.84 28.13
CA LEU A 50 39.47 -59.28 27.64
C LEU A 50 38.33 -58.38 28.09
N LYS A 51 38.28 -58.01 29.36
CA LYS A 51 37.31 -57.12 29.95
C LYS A 51 37.30 -55.73 29.26
N ASN A 52 38.48 -55.12 29.14
CA ASN A 52 38.61 -53.80 28.56
C ASN A 52 38.29 -53.80 27.07
N PHE A 53 38.69 -54.79 26.29
CA PHE A 53 38.30 -54.92 24.87
C PHE A 53 36.80 -55.08 24.74
N ASN A 54 36.18 -55.96 25.54
CA ASN A 54 34.71 -56.13 25.51
C ASN A 54 33.97 -54.84 25.83
N ILE A 55 34.35 -54.11 26.88
CA ILE A 55 33.75 -52.82 27.25
C ILE A 55 33.96 -51.82 26.14
N THR A 56 35.18 -51.69 25.62
CA THR A 56 35.50 -50.70 24.59
C THR A 56 34.72 -50.95 23.27
N LEU A 57 34.76 -52.20 22.79
CA LEU A 57 34.06 -52.57 21.54
C LEU A 57 32.54 -52.48 21.68
N THR A 58 31.98 -52.85 22.85
CA THR A 58 30.55 -52.65 23.13
C THR A 58 30.17 -51.18 23.13
N ASN A 59 31.00 -50.31 23.72
CA ASN A 59 30.75 -48.86 23.71
C ASN A 59 30.85 -48.27 22.28
N ILE A 60 31.83 -48.75 21.47
CA ILE A 60 31.97 -48.33 20.08
C ILE A 60 30.76 -48.78 19.28
N ALA A 61 30.28 -50.03 19.46
CA ALA A 61 29.07 -50.53 18.80
C ALA A 61 27.84 -49.64 19.12
N LYS A 62 27.63 -49.34 20.39
CA LYS A 62 26.56 -48.48 20.86
C LYS A 62 26.63 -47.05 20.28
N THR A 63 27.87 -46.50 20.25
CA THR A 63 28.07 -45.16 19.68
C THR A 63 27.84 -45.17 18.16
N SER A 64 28.27 -46.23 17.47
CA SER A 64 28.04 -46.41 16.04
C SER A 64 26.53 -46.46 15.70
N GLU A 65 25.75 -47.21 16.49
CA GLU A 65 24.29 -47.28 16.38
C GLU A 65 23.65 -45.89 16.59
N GLN A 66 24.11 -45.11 17.57
CA GLN A 66 23.66 -43.74 17.82
C GLN A 66 23.96 -42.79 16.65
N VAL A 67 25.17 -42.97 16.02
CA VAL A 67 25.52 -42.19 14.82
C VAL A 67 24.64 -42.55 13.64
N ASP A 68 24.34 -43.84 13.46
CA ASP A 68 23.44 -44.32 12.38
C ASP A 68 22.04 -43.69 12.50
N ILE A 69 21.43 -43.76 13.72
CA ILE A 69 20.13 -43.14 14.01
C ILE A 69 20.20 -41.64 13.81
N GLY A 70 21.25 -40.97 14.32
CA GLY A 70 21.39 -39.52 14.16
C GLY A 70 21.58 -39.09 12.70
N ALA A 71 22.22 -39.93 11.89
CA ALA A 71 22.35 -39.69 10.45
C ALA A 71 21.02 -39.84 9.72
N GLU A 72 20.21 -40.84 10.06
CA GLU A 72 18.85 -40.99 9.50
C GLU A 72 17.97 -39.80 9.84
N ASP A 73 17.96 -39.33 11.07
CA ASP A 73 17.23 -38.15 11.52
C ASP A 73 17.67 -36.88 10.78
N LEU A 74 19.01 -36.73 10.60
CA LEU A 74 19.54 -35.57 9.85
C LEU A 74 19.16 -35.63 8.38
N SER A 75 19.20 -36.81 7.75
CA SER A 75 18.76 -36.98 6.36
C SER A 75 17.29 -36.57 6.18
N LYS A 76 16.43 -36.99 7.09
CA LYS A 76 15.01 -36.64 7.09
C LYS A 76 14.81 -35.14 7.27
N ALA A 77 15.48 -34.52 8.24
CA ALA A 77 15.41 -33.09 8.49
C ALA A 77 15.90 -32.27 7.26
N ALA A 78 16.96 -32.73 6.61
CA ALA A 78 17.45 -32.14 5.36
C ALA A 78 16.44 -32.25 4.24
N GLY A 79 15.73 -33.38 4.09
CA GLY A 79 14.67 -33.57 3.14
C GLY A 79 13.47 -32.63 3.38
N ASP A 80 13.06 -32.50 4.63
CA ASP A 80 11.97 -31.56 5.01
C ASP A 80 12.38 -30.09 4.76
N LEU A 81 13.63 -29.74 5.02
CA LEU A 81 14.19 -28.41 4.76
C LEU A 81 14.25 -28.12 3.26
N ALA A 82 14.66 -29.08 2.43
CA ALA A 82 14.66 -28.94 0.96
C ALA A 82 13.25 -28.65 0.43
N LYS A 83 12.25 -29.39 0.92
CA LYS A 83 10.86 -29.18 0.57
C LYS A 83 10.38 -27.79 0.99
N GLY A 84 10.61 -27.40 2.24
CA GLY A 84 10.22 -26.07 2.74
C GLY A 84 10.90 -24.93 1.96
N THR A 85 12.14 -25.16 1.51
CA THR A 85 12.88 -24.20 0.68
C THR A 85 12.27 -24.06 -0.72
N THR A 86 11.75 -25.15 -1.30
CA THR A 86 11.03 -25.09 -2.58
C THR A 86 9.72 -24.32 -2.46
N ASP A 87 8.96 -24.56 -1.39
CA ASP A 87 7.73 -23.82 -1.10
C ASP A 87 8.02 -22.33 -0.87
N GLN A 88 9.12 -22.02 -0.18
CA GLN A 88 9.58 -20.65 0.03
C GLN A 88 10.00 -19.97 -1.27
N ALA A 89 10.69 -20.66 -2.17
CA ALA A 89 11.06 -20.12 -3.48
C ALA A 89 9.81 -19.70 -4.29
N SER A 90 8.78 -20.56 -4.31
CA SER A 90 7.51 -20.23 -4.97
C SER A 90 6.81 -19.03 -4.35
N ALA A 91 6.82 -18.90 -3.03
CA ALA A 91 6.26 -17.73 -2.34
C ALA A 91 7.05 -16.44 -2.64
N VAL A 92 8.37 -16.52 -2.78
CA VAL A 92 9.23 -15.39 -3.17
C VAL A 92 8.94 -14.93 -4.60
N GLU A 93 8.72 -15.86 -5.54
CA GLU A 93 8.31 -15.52 -6.92
C GLU A 93 6.95 -14.80 -6.94
N GLU A 94 5.96 -15.27 -6.18
CA GLU A 94 4.64 -14.64 -6.06
C GLU A 94 4.73 -13.25 -5.42
N LEU A 95 5.57 -13.09 -4.37
CA LEU A 95 5.83 -11.80 -3.74
C LEU A 95 6.48 -10.83 -4.73
N THR A 96 7.45 -11.28 -5.53
CA THR A 96 8.10 -10.44 -6.56
C THR A 96 7.08 -9.90 -7.55
N ALA A 97 6.24 -10.76 -8.13
CA ALA A 97 5.19 -10.35 -9.06
C ALA A 97 4.17 -9.39 -8.44
N THR A 98 3.85 -9.60 -7.15
CA THR A 98 2.94 -8.73 -6.40
C THR A 98 3.55 -7.35 -6.19
N VAL A 99 4.83 -7.27 -5.78
CA VAL A 99 5.54 -6.01 -5.56
C VAL A 99 5.68 -5.23 -6.87
N GLU A 100 6.04 -5.87 -7.98
CA GLU A 100 6.09 -5.24 -9.31
C GLU A 100 4.72 -4.64 -9.70
N THR A 101 3.64 -5.39 -9.46
CA THR A 101 2.27 -4.93 -9.74
C THR A 101 1.90 -3.70 -8.91
N VAL A 102 2.19 -3.72 -7.60
CA VAL A 102 1.90 -2.60 -6.70
C VAL A 102 2.76 -1.38 -7.03
N ALA A 103 4.04 -1.58 -7.41
CA ALA A 103 4.91 -0.50 -7.85
C ALA A 103 4.39 0.19 -9.13
N ALA A 104 3.93 -0.60 -10.10
CA ALA A 104 3.29 -0.06 -11.30
C ALA A 104 2.01 0.71 -10.99
N LEU A 105 1.18 0.24 -10.03
CA LEU A 105 -0.02 0.93 -9.58
C LEU A 105 0.32 2.23 -8.83
N ALA A 106 1.33 2.25 -7.98
CA ALA A 106 1.79 3.45 -7.27
C ALA A 106 2.25 4.53 -8.27
N LYS A 107 3.05 4.13 -9.26
CA LYS A 107 3.47 5.04 -10.34
C LYS A 107 2.29 5.61 -11.13
N LYS A 108 1.37 4.73 -11.54
CA LYS A 108 0.16 5.15 -12.24
C LYS A 108 -0.69 6.11 -11.39
N SER A 109 -0.81 5.86 -10.09
CA SER A 109 -1.52 6.75 -9.15
C SER A 109 -0.86 8.12 -9.09
N ALA A 110 0.48 8.20 -9.02
CA ALA A 110 1.21 9.46 -9.05
C ALA A 110 0.92 10.25 -10.35
N ASP A 111 0.98 9.60 -11.51
CA ASP A 111 0.72 10.23 -12.81
C ASP A 111 -0.74 10.73 -12.93
N GLN A 112 -1.71 9.92 -12.47
CA GLN A 112 -3.13 10.31 -12.46
C GLN A 112 -3.40 11.47 -11.52
N THR A 113 -2.77 11.49 -10.35
CA THR A 113 -2.94 12.57 -9.39
C THR A 113 -2.27 13.86 -9.86
N GLN A 114 -1.14 13.78 -10.56
CA GLN A 114 -0.55 14.95 -11.23
C GLN A 114 -1.49 15.54 -12.27
N THR A 115 -2.09 14.69 -13.10
CA THR A 115 -3.11 15.14 -14.08
C THR A 115 -4.32 15.76 -13.40
N ALA A 116 -4.79 15.21 -12.28
CA ALA A 116 -5.88 15.76 -11.50
C ALA A 116 -5.52 17.14 -10.94
N TYR A 117 -4.31 17.31 -10.41
CA TYR A 117 -3.80 18.58 -9.92
C TYR A 117 -3.82 19.66 -11.02
N ASP A 118 -3.29 19.34 -12.20
CA ASP A 118 -3.24 20.29 -13.33
C ASP A 118 -4.67 20.69 -13.78
N ASN A 119 -5.59 19.74 -13.83
CA ASN A 119 -7.00 19.99 -14.17
C ASN A 119 -7.68 20.88 -13.12
N VAL A 120 -7.42 20.67 -11.84
CA VAL A 120 -7.99 21.47 -10.75
C VAL A 120 -7.52 22.93 -10.85
N LEU A 121 -6.24 23.15 -11.16
CA LEU A 121 -5.71 24.51 -11.37
C LEU A 121 -6.38 25.19 -12.56
N ALA A 122 -6.57 24.48 -13.66
CA ALA A 122 -7.27 25.04 -14.85
C ALA A 122 -8.74 25.39 -14.54
N VAL A 123 -9.44 24.57 -13.74
CA VAL A 123 -10.81 24.88 -13.31
C VAL A 123 -10.84 26.09 -12.38
N ALA A 124 -9.89 26.22 -11.46
CA ALA A 124 -9.77 27.38 -10.57
C ALA A 124 -9.52 28.67 -11.36
N GLU A 125 -8.63 28.63 -12.38
CA GLU A 125 -8.36 29.76 -13.26
C GLU A 125 -9.61 30.17 -14.06
N ASN A 126 -10.32 29.22 -14.65
CA ASN A 126 -11.57 29.48 -15.37
C ASN A 126 -12.64 30.10 -14.44
N ALA A 127 -12.77 29.57 -13.22
CA ALA A 127 -13.72 30.09 -12.24
C ALA A 127 -13.39 31.56 -11.85
N GLU A 128 -12.11 31.90 -11.72
CA GLU A 128 -11.68 33.27 -11.44
C GLU A 128 -11.96 34.20 -12.63
N GLU A 129 -11.81 33.75 -13.87
CA GLU A 129 -12.17 34.49 -15.06
C GLU A 129 -13.69 34.77 -15.13
N GLU A 130 -14.51 33.76 -14.85
CA GLU A 130 -15.97 33.90 -14.82
C GLU A 130 -16.41 34.81 -13.66
N ARG A 131 -15.75 34.77 -12.51
CA ARG A 131 -16.00 35.71 -11.40
C ARG A 131 -15.76 37.15 -11.83
N LYS A 132 -14.66 37.43 -12.54
CA LYS A 132 -14.35 38.77 -13.09
C LYS A 132 -15.43 39.24 -14.09
N LYS A 133 -15.97 38.33 -14.92
CA LYS A 133 -17.08 38.65 -15.83
C LYS A 133 -18.34 39.02 -15.06
N MET A 134 -18.61 38.37 -13.89
CA MET A 134 -19.74 38.75 -13.04
C MET A 134 -19.55 40.12 -12.39
N ASP A 135 -18.34 40.47 -11.99
CA ASP A 135 -18.03 41.81 -11.47
C ASP A 135 -18.28 42.87 -12.55
N SER A 136 -17.83 42.65 -13.79
CA SER A 136 -18.08 43.54 -14.92
C SER A 136 -19.60 43.66 -15.27
N LEU A 137 -20.34 42.55 -15.18
CA LEU A 137 -21.78 42.55 -15.38
C LEU A 137 -22.50 43.39 -14.33
N THR A 138 -22.04 43.33 -13.07
CA THR A 138 -22.59 44.15 -11.97
C THR A 138 -22.35 45.63 -12.23
N GLU A 139 -21.19 46.01 -12.74
CA GLU A 139 -20.88 47.38 -13.14
C GLU A 139 -21.79 47.88 -14.28
N GLU A 140 -21.96 47.07 -15.32
CA GLU A 140 -22.87 47.40 -16.43
C GLU A 140 -24.33 47.54 -15.99
N MET A 141 -24.82 46.70 -15.09
CA MET A 141 -26.14 46.80 -14.48
C MET A 141 -26.32 48.11 -13.70
N ALA A 142 -25.26 48.53 -12.95
CA ALA A 142 -25.26 49.81 -12.26
C ALA A 142 -25.37 51.00 -13.25
N ASN A 143 -24.65 50.93 -14.38
CA ASN A 143 -24.74 51.92 -15.48
C ASN A 143 -26.18 51.99 -16.07
N ILE A 144 -26.82 50.85 -16.27
CA ILE A 144 -28.20 50.80 -16.78
C ILE A 144 -29.17 51.43 -15.79
N ILE A 145 -28.99 51.21 -14.48
CA ILE A 145 -29.78 51.88 -13.44
C ILE A 145 -29.61 53.40 -13.52
N GLU A 146 -28.38 53.90 -13.66
CA GLU A 146 -28.12 55.36 -13.80
C GLU A 146 -28.79 55.96 -15.02
N ILE A 147 -28.73 55.29 -16.17
CA ILE A 147 -29.40 55.69 -17.41
C ILE A 147 -30.91 55.69 -17.22
N SER A 148 -31.46 54.64 -16.60
CA SER A 148 -32.89 54.51 -16.32
C SER A 148 -33.39 55.64 -15.42
N ASN A 149 -32.63 56.01 -14.37
CA ASN A 149 -32.95 57.15 -13.52
C ASN A 149 -32.94 58.48 -14.29
N LYS A 150 -32.02 58.68 -15.25
CA LYS A 150 -31.99 59.84 -16.14
C LYS A 150 -33.24 59.89 -17.04
N ILE A 151 -33.68 58.73 -17.58
CA ILE A 151 -34.91 58.66 -18.40
C ILE A 151 -36.16 58.95 -17.56
N GLU A 152 -36.20 58.45 -16.30
CA GLU A 152 -37.30 58.78 -15.37
C GLU A 152 -37.38 60.28 -15.13
N ALA A 153 -36.25 60.98 -14.88
CA ALA A 153 -36.26 62.45 -14.74
C ALA A 153 -36.72 63.17 -15.98
N ILE A 154 -36.32 62.72 -17.17
CA ILE A 154 -36.78 63.26 -18.44
C ILE A 154 -38.33 63.05 -18.63
N THR A 155 -38.82 61.86 -18.31
CA THR A 155 -40.21 61.49 -18.38
C THR A 155 -41.04 62.33 -17.42
N SER A 156 -40.58 62.60 -16.22
CA SER A 156 -41.19 63.51 -15.24
C SER A 156 -41.27 64.93 -15.80
N THR A 157 -40.22 65.43 -16.47
CA THR A 157 -40.22 66.74 -17.12
C THR A 157 -41.23 66.80 -18.24
N ILE A 158 -41.40 65.74 -19.05
CA ILE A 158 -42.40 65.65 -20.10
C ILE A 158 -43.84 65.67 -19.49
N GLU A 159 -44.07 65.00 -18.38
CA GLU A 159 -45.29 64.99 -17.61
C GLU A 159 -45.67 66.42 -17.17
N ASP A 160 -44.70 67.17 -16.65
CA ASP A 160 -44.89 68.60 -16.23
C ASP A 160 -45.16 69.47 -17.41
N ILE A 161 -44.49 69.36 -18.54
CA ILE A 161 -44.72 70.12 -19.79
C ILE A 161 -46.10 69.79 -20.32
N ALA A 162 -46.52 68.54 -20.36
CA ALA A 162 -47.85 68.14 -20.79
C ALA A 162 -48.97 68.75 -19.92
N SER A 163 -48.73 68.73 -18.57
CA SER A 163 -49.69 69.36 -17.65
C SER A 163 -49.79 70.86 -17.87
N GLN A 164 -48.63 71.56 -18.02
CA GLN A 164 -48.67 73.01 -18.34
C GLN A 164 -49.30 73.26 -19.67
N THR A 165 -49.05 72.43 -20.68
CA THR A 165 -49.71 72.61 -22.05
C THR A 165 -51.18 72.40 -21.96
N SER A 166 -51.68 71.45 -21.16
CA SER A 166 -53.11 71.22 -20.92
C SER A 166 -53.76 72.42 -20.24
N LEU A 167 -53.12 73.05 -19.27
CA LEU A 167 -53.60 74.29 -18.64
C LEU A 167 -53.62 75.46 -19.62
N LEU A 168 -52.55 75.60 -20.43
CA LEU A 168 -52.53 76.63 -21.50
C LEU A 168 -53.63 76.44 -22.50
N ALA A 169 -53.93 75.21 -22.95
CA ALA A 169 -54.98 74.86 -23.82
C ALA A 169 -56.36 75.18 -23.24
N LEU A 170 -56.55 74.89 -21.94
CA LEU A 170 -57.76 75.24 -21.20
C LEU A 170 -57.99 76.76 -21.21
N ASN A 171 -56.92 77.51 -20.84
CA ASN A 171 -57.02 78.98 -20.86
C ASN A 171 -57.30 79.54 -22.21
N ALA A 172 -56.70 79.00 -23.29
CA ALA A 172 -56.95 79.35 -24.67
C ALA A 172 -58.40 79.04 -25.07
N SER A 173 -58.94 77.86 -24.67
CA SER A 173 -60.37 77.52 -24.90
C SER A 173 -61.36 78.49 -24.24
N ILE A 174 -61.00 78.90 -22.98
CA ILE A 174 -61.83 79.89 -22.25
C ILE A 174 -61.82 81.23 -23.00
N GLU A 175 -60.68 81.72 -23.43
CA GLU A 175 -60.58 83.01 -24.11
C GLU A 175 -61.20 82.95 -25.52
N ALA A 176 -61.06 81.80 -26.23
CA ALA A 176 -61.74 81.55 -27.49
C ALA A 176 -63.29 81.57 -27.34
N ALA A 177 -63.85 81.03 -26.27
CA ALA A 177 -65.25 81.07 -25.94
C ALA A 177 -65.72 82.51 -25.59
N ARG A 178 -64.81 83.28 -24.97
CA ARG A 178 -65.04 84.68 -24.64
C ARG A 178 -65.14 85.62 -25.88
N ALA A 179 -64.41 85.25 -26.96
CA ALA A 179 -64.39 85.99 -28.18
C ALA A 179 -65.65 85.70 -29.09
N GLY A 180 -66.52 84.80 -28.69
CA GLY A 180 -67.75 84.48 -29.41
C GLY A 180 -67.51 83.88 -30.78
N ASP A 181 -68.26 84.29 -31.80
CA ASP A 181 -68.16 83.78 -33.16
C ASP A 181 -66.80 83.97 -33.81
N ALA A 182 -66.09 85.03 -33.48
CA ALA A 182 -64.72 85.28 -33.97
C ALA A 182 -63.68 84.29 -33.42
N GLY A 183 -63.95 83.62 -32.27
CA GLY A 183 -63.06 82.68 -31.60
C GLY A 183 -63.29 81.22 -31.97
N ARG A 184 -64.29 80.81 -32.73
CA ARG A 184 -64.66 79.40 -33.02
C ARG A 184 -63.51 78.54 -33.57
N GLY A 185 -62.69 79.08 -34.50
CA GLY A 185 -61.55 78.35 -35.03
C GLY A 185 -60.43 78.11 -33.97
N PHE A 186 -60.23 79.13 -33.14
CA PHE A 186 -59.26 79.01 -32.01
C PHE A 186 -59.72 78.02 -30.93
N ALA A 187 -61.00 77.94 -30.63
CA ALA A 187 -61.58 77.00 -29.69
C ALA A 187 -61.29 75.53 -30.07
N VAL A 188 -61.46 75.19 -31.36
CA VAL A 188 -61.21 73.86 -31.90
C VAL A 188 -59.67 73.48 -31.78
N VAL A 189 -58.82 74.44 -32.11
CA VAL A 189 -57.34 74.23 -31.98
C VAL A 189 -56.95 74.06 -30.52
N ALA A 190 -57.49 74.88 -29.61
CA ALA A 190 -57.21 74.75 -28.18
C ALA A 190 -57.74 73.44 -27.64
N GLU A 191 -58.92 72.96 -28.01
CA GLU A 191 -59.43 71.64 -27.65
C GLU A 191 -58.47 70.48 -28.12
N GLN A 192 -58.01 70.56 -29.37
CA GLN A 192 -57.10 69.60 -29.96
C GLN A 192 -55.73 69.61 -29.22
N ILE A 193 -55.18 70.77 -28.82
CA ILE A 193 -53.96 70.92 -28.03
C ILE A 193 -54.17 70.31 -26.64
N GLY A 194 -55.31 70.54 -25.99
CA GLY A 194 -55.68 70.00 -24.72
C GLY A 194 -55.71 68.46 -24.73
N LYS A 195 -56.32 67.90 -25.79
CA LYS A 195 -56.38 66.46 -26.01
C LYS A 195 -54.93 65.88 -26.20
N LEU A 196 -54.12 66.50 -27.04
CA LEU A 196 -52.76 66.10 -27.31
C LEU A 196 -51.89 66.13 -26.03
N ALA A 197 -52.09 67.18 -25.23
CA ALA A 197 -51.41 67.33 -23.94
C ALA A 197 -51.81 66.19 -22.96
N THR A 198 -53.12 65.86 -22.86
CA THR A 198 -53.62 64.78 -22.05
C THR A 198 -53.09 63.42 -22.52
N ASP A 199 -53.03 63.16 -23.81
CA ASP A 199 -52.50 61.92 -24.38
C ASP A 199 -50.95 61.81 -24.13
N SER A 200 -50.24 62.96 -24.22
CA SER A 200 -48.82 63.06 -23.94
C SER A 200 -48.52 62.78 -22.45
N GLN A 201 -49.32 63.35 -21.56
CA GLN A 201 -49.22 63.11 -20.11
C GLN A 201 -49.46 61.65 -19.79
N LYS A 202 -50.44 60.99 -20.33
CA LYS A 202 -50.72 59.56 -20.14
C LYS A 202 -49.59 58.71 -20.66
N SER A 203 -49.00 59.05 -21.81
CA SER A 203 -47.84 58.34 -22.37
C SER A 203 -46.60 58.48 -21.48
N ALA A 204 -46.34 59.67 -20.91
CA ALA A 204 -45.24 59.91 -19.98
C ALA A 204 -45.43 59.10 -18.70
N VAL A 205 -46.63 59.08 -18.09
CA VAL A 205 -46.94 58.26 -16.92
C VAL A 205 -46.66 56.74 -17.18
N ASN A 206 -47.19 56.23 -18.31
CA ASN A 206 -47.01 54.84 -18.71
C ASN A 206 -45.48 54.51 -18.87
N THR A 207 -44.72 55.42 -19.48
CA THR A 207 -43.30 55.28 -19.71
C THR A 207 -42.54 55.24 -18.34
N ARG A 208 -42.92 56.16 -17.43
CA ARG A 208 -42.33 56.15 -16.06
C ARG A 208 -42.60 54.83 -15.31
N GLU A 209 -43.83 54.29 -15.40
CA GLU A 209 -44.14 52.99 -14.80
C GLU A 209 -43.28 51.85 -15.38
N LEU A 210 -43.04 51.89 -16.73
CA LEU A 210 -42.12 50.88 -17.35
C LEU A 210 -40.72 51.06 -16.88
N ILE A 211 -40.16 52.24 -16.70
CA ILE A 211 -38.82 52.51 -16.19
C ILE A 211 -38.68 52.02 -14.75
N VAL A 212 -39.67 52.30 -13.88
CA VAL A 212 -39.66 51.83 -12.50
C VAL A 212 -39.60 50.28 -12.45
N LYS A 213 -40.42 49.62 -13.27
CA LYS A 213 -40.37 48.14 -13.39
C LYS A 213 -39.04 47.65 -13.93
N THR A 214 -38.44 48.34 -14.90
CA THR A 214 -37.13 48.01 -15.46
C THR A 214 -36.04 48.08 -14.38
N ILE A 215 -36.03 49.12 -13.55
CA ILE A 215 -35.09 49.27 -12.44
C ILE A 215 -35.28 48.14 -11.42
N GLU A 216 -36.52 47.75 -11.12
CA GLU A 216 -36.81 46.63 -10.19
C GLU A 216 -36.26 45.32 -10.75
N GLU A 217 -36.46 45.01 -12.04
CA GLU A 217 -35.93 43.79 -12.66
C GLU A 217 -34.38 43.78 -12.74
N ILE A 218 -33.76 44.96 -12.96
CA ILE A 218 -32.29 45.08 -12.92
C ILE A 218 -31.76 44.84 -11.53
N ASN A 219 -32.41 45.35 -10.48
CA ASN A 219 -32.02 45.09 -9.09
C ASN A 219 -32.10 43.59 -8.75
N LYS A 220 -33.14 42.89 -9.19
CA LYS A 220 -33.23 41.43 -9.05
C LYS A 220 -32.09 40.71 -9.81
N GLY A 221 -31.77 41.20 -11.02
CA GLY A 221 -30.65 40.71 -11.84
C GLY A 221 -29.32 40.87 -11.10
N ASN A 222 -29.09 42.01 -10.42
CA ASN A 222 -27.91 42.27 -9.62
C ASN A 222 -27.77 41.30 -8.42
N GLU A 223 -28.86 41.02 -7.72
CA GLU A 223 -28.86 40.03 -6.64
C GLU A 223 -28.46 38.65 -7.13
N ILE A 224 -28.99 38.21 -8.29
CA ILE A 224 -28.64 36.95 -8.89
C ILE A 224 -27.15 36.95 -9.30
N THR A 225 -26.66 38.01 -9.94
CA THR A 225 -25.28 38.16 -10.38
C THR A 225 -24.30 38.07 -9.16
N ALA A 226 -24.62 38.76 -8.07
CA ALA A 226 -23.83 38.70 -6.84
C ALA A 226 -23.82 37.29 -6.25
N SER A 227 -24.95 36.58 -6.26
CA SER A 227 -25.02 35.17 -5.81
C SER A 227 -24.17 34.25 -6.67
N VAL A 228 -24.14 34.43 -7.98
CA VAL A 228 -23.31 33.67 -8.91
C VAL A 228 -21.82 33.97 -8.68
N ALA A 229 -21.45 35.23 -8.51
CA ALA A 229 -20.05 35.61 -8.18
C ALA A 229 -19.57 34.93 -6.88
N GLN A 230 -20.40 34.92 -5.85
CA GLN A 230 -20.10 34.21 -4.61
C GLN A 230 -19.97 32.69 -4.81
N ALA A 231 -20.76 32.08 -5.66
CA ALA A 231 -20.64 30.67 -6.00
C ALA A 231 -19.32 30.34 -6.69
N PHE A 232 -18.84 31.22 -7.60
CA PHE A 232 -17.50 31.07 -8.20
C PHE A 232 -16.39 31.19 -7.16
N GLU A 233 -16.46 32.13 -6.22
CA GLU A 233 -15.52 32.25 -5.12
C GLU A 233 -15.48 30.97 -4.26
N GLY A 234 -16.65 30.40 -3.95
CA GLY A 234 -16.74 29.10 -3.29
C GLY A 234 -16.07 27.99 -4.10
N THR A 235 -16.28 27.97 -5.43
CA THR A 235 -15.64 26.99 -6.33
C THR A 235 -14.13 27.12 -6.32
N ILE A 236 -13.58 28.34 -6.38
CA ILE A 236 -12.13 28.58 -6.32
C ILE A 236 -11.54 28.03 -5.02
N ASN A 237 -12.17 28.32 -3.87
CA ASN A 237 -11.74 27.84 -2.58
C ASN A 237 -11.76 26.30 -2.47
N GLU A 238 -12.77 25.64 -3.03
CA GLU A 238 -12.82 24.18 -3.06
C GLU A 238 -11.77 23.60 -4.00
N MET A 239 -11.53 24.21 -5.16
CA MET A 239 -10.47 23.79 -6.07
C MET A 239 -9.09 23.89 -5.40
N GLN A 240 -8.82 24.92 -4.61
CA GLN A 240 -7.58 25.04 -3.86
C GLN A 240 -7.38 23.86 -2.89
N LYS A 241 -8.42 23.47 -2.15
CA LYS A 241 -8.36 22.30 -1.27
C LYS A 241 -8.13 21.00 -2.05
N PHE A 242 -8.76 20.85 -3.22
CA PHE A 242 -8.52 19.70 -4.08
C PHE A 242 -7.09 19.66 -4.61
N ALA A 243 -6.50 20.80 -4.95
CA ALA A 243 -5.10 20.89 -5.37
C ALA A 243 -4.17 20.41 -4.24
N ASP A 244 -4.42 20.82 -3.01
CA ASP A 244 -3.64 20.40 -1.84
C ASP A 244 -3.74 18.88 -1.61
N VAL A 245 -4.94 18.31 -1.66
CA VAL A 245 -5.16 16.86 -1.54
C VAL A 245 -4.50 16.09 -2.68
N ALA A 246 -4.59 16.60 -3.91
CA ALA A 246 -3.93 15.98 -5.06
C ALA A 246 -2.41 15.96 -4.88
N LYS A 247 -1.82 17.05 -4.41
CA LYS A 247 -0.40 17.15 -4.11
C LYS A 247 0.03 16.13 -3.05
N GLU A 248 -0.67 16.07 -1.93
CA GLU A 248 -0.39 15.12 -0.84
C GLU A 248 -0.50 13.66 -1.32
N THR A 249 -1.52 13.36 -2.13
CA THR A 249 -1.70 12.02 -2.71
C THR A 249 -0.57 11.65 -3.67
N ASN A 250 -0.10 12.62 -4.48
CA ASN A 250 1.04 12.41 -5.38
C ASN A 250 2.33 12.11 -4.59
N GLU A 251 2.61 12.89 -3.53
CA GLU A 251 3.75 12.66 -2.65
C GLU A 251 3.65 11.27 -1.97
N SER A 252 2.48 10.89 -1.51
CA SER A 252 2.23 9.57 -0.92
C SER A 252 2.48 8.43 -1.91
N ALA A 253 2.02 8.57 -3.15
CA ALA A 253 2.24 7.58 -4.21
C ALA A 253 3.73 7.43 -4.56
N ARG A 254 4.49 8.53 -4.58
CA ARG A 254 5.94 8.51 -4.79
C ARG A 254 6.68 7.83 -3.64
N ASN A 255 6.31 8.13 -2.40
CA ASN A 255 6.88 7.47 -1.22
C ASN A 255 6.58 5.96 -1.23
N GLN A 256 5.38 5.56 -1.65
CA GLN A 256 5.04 4.14 -1.83
C GLN A 256 5.95 3.46 -2.85
N ALA A 257 6.23 4.10 -3.99
CA ALA A 257 7.14 3.55 -5.00
C ALA A 257 8.57 3.36 -4.44
N GLU A 258 9.07 4.29 -3.62
CA GLU A 258 10.36 4.18 -2.97
C GLU A 258 10.41 3.02 -1.95
N ILE A 259 9.37 2.89 -1.11
CA ILE A 259 9.25 1.78 -0.15
C ILE A 259 9.20 0.43 -0.89
N LEU A 260 8.47 0.35 -2.01
CA LEU A 260 8.40 -0.87 -2.80
C LEU A 260 9.76 -1.26 -3.40
N SER A 261 10.58 -0.28 -3.81
CA SER A 261 11.96 -0.55 -4.25
C SER A 261 12.83 -1.13 -3.12
N GLN A 262 12.64 -0.67 -1.88
CA GLN A 262 13.33 -1.26 -0.71
C GLN A 262 12.85 -2.69 -0.41
N ILE A 263 11.54 -2.93 -0.57
CA ILE A 263 10.98 -4.30 -0.41
C ILE A 263 11.54 -5.23 -1.48
N GLU A 264 11.68 -4.78 -2.73
CA GLU A 264 12.29 -5.56 -3.83
C GLU A 264 13.73 -5.99 -3.48
N GLN A 265 14.55 -5.08 -2.94
CA GLN A 265 15.89 -5.42 -2.45
C GLN A 265 15.85 -6.47 -1.31
N GLY A 266 14.87 -6.35 -0.40
CA GLY A 266 14.65 -7.35 0.65
C GLY A 266 14.28 -8.73 0.09
N ILE A 267 13.45 -8.77 -0.94
CA ILE A 267 13.04 -10.01 -1.62
C ILE A 267 14.26 -10.67 -2.32
N GLU A 268 15.14 -9.90 -2.96
CA GLU A 268 16.37 -10.42 -3.54
C GLU A 268 17.27 -11.07 -2.49
N GLN A 269 17.38 -10.47 -1.30
CA GLN A 269 18.14 -11.06 -0.18
C GLN A 269 17.49 -12.37 0.30
N ILE A 270 16.15 -12.40 0.43
CA ILE A 270 15.43 -13.63 0.81
C ILE A 270 15.64 -14.72 -0.25
N SER A 271 15.61 -14.38 -1.53
CA SER A 271 15.91 -15.31 -2.62
C SER A 271 17.31 -15.92 -2.49
N GLY A 272 18.33 -15.09 -2.19
CA GLY A 272 19.70 -15.55 -1.93
C GLY A 272 19.80 -16.48 -0.72
N VAL A 273 19.10 -16.16 0.37
CA VAL A 273 19.04 -17.03 1.56
C VAL A 273 18.34 -18.35 1.22
N THR A 274 17.27 -18.32 0.46
CA THR A 274 16.54 -19.52 0.01
C THR A 274 17.45 -20.44 -0.80
N GLN A 275 18.22 -19.93 -1.76
CA GLN A 275 19.18 -20.71 -2.55
C GLN A 275 20.28 -21.32 -1.67
N ASN A 276 20.83 -20.54 -0.74
CA ASN A 276 21.85 -21.05 0.20
C ASN A 276 21.30 -22.16 1.12
N THR A 277 20.04 -22.00 1.57
CA THR A 277 19.37 -23.01 2.39
C THR A 277 19.15 -24.30 1.62
N ALA A 278 18.75 -24.21 0.33
CA ALA A 278 18.62 -25.39 -0.54
C ALA A 278 19.97 -26.13 -0.70
N ALA A 279 21.07 -25.39 -0.96
CA ALA A 279 22.40 -25.96 -1.08
C ALA A 279 22.84 -26.62 0.24
N SER A 280 22.66 -25.97 1.39
CA SER A 280 22.98 -26.51 2.71
C SER A 280 22.17 -27.76 3.05
N SER A 281 20.90 -27.82 2.62
CA SER A 281 20.05 -28.99 2.78
C SER A 281 20.59 -30.19 1.97
N GLN A 282 20.97 -29.96 0.71
CA GLN A 282 21.57 -31.01 -0.11
C GLN A 282 22.90 -31.51 0.46
N GLU A 283 23.75 -30.60 0.95
CA GLU A 283 25.02 -30.95 1.60
C GLU A 283 24.78 -31.76 2.87
N SER A 284 23.81 -31.35 3.71
CA SER A 284 23.44 -32.06 4.94
C SER A 284 22.95 -33.46 4.64
N SER A 285 22.16 -33.66 3.59
CA SER A 285 21.73 -35.00 3.13
C SER A 285 22.92 -35.87 2.71
N ALA A 286 23.85 -35.33 1.93
CA ALA A 286 25.04 -36.06 1.50
C ALA A 286 25.95 -36.44 2.69
N ILE A 287 26.12 -35.54 3.66
CA ILE A 287 26.88 -35.81 4.89
C ILE A 287 26.19 -36.92 5.70
N SER A 288 24.86 -36.90 5.80
CA SER A 288 24.09 -37.92 6.50
C SER A 288 24.28 -39.30 5.88
N GLU A 289 24.23 -39.42 4.55
CA GLU A 289 24.50 -40.69 3.87
C GLU A 289 25.92 -41.20 4.14
N GLN A 290 26.91 -40.30 4.17
CA GLN A 290 28.29 -40.67 4.52
C GLN A 290 28.43 -41.14 5.97
N LEU A 291 27.74 -40.49 6.92
CA LEU A 291 27.74 -40.89 8.33
C LEU A 291 27.09 -42.25 8.53
N GLU A 292 25.95 -42.50 7.88
CA GLU A 292 25.30 -43.82 7.89
C GLU A 292 26.23 -44.91 7.33
N GLN A 293 26.90 -44.66 6.21
CA GLN A 293 27.87 -45.60 5.64
C GLN A 293 29.02 -45.87 6.62
N ARG A 294 29.56 -44.83 7.26
CA ARG A 294 30.66 -45.01 8.23
C ARG A 294 30.23 -45.77 9.50
N ALA A 295 29.04 -45.51 10.00
CA ALA A 295 28.48 -46.25 11.10
C ALA A 295 28.33 -47.75 10.75
N ARG A 296 27.79 -48.05 9.56
CA ARG A 296 27.69 -49.44 9.06
C ARG A 296 29.04 -50.11 8.85
N GLU A 297 30.08 -49.39 8.41
CA GLU A 297 31.46 -49.91 8.30
C GLU A 297 32.03 -50.23 9.68
N LEU A 298 31.83 -49.36 10.69
CA LEU A 298 32.21 -49.59 12.05
C LEU A 298 31.53 -50.83 12.65
N ASP A 299 30.22 -50.96 12.45
CA ASP A 299 29.48 -52.13 12.92
C ASP A 299 30.02 -53.43 12.31
N LYS A 300 30.34 -53.44 10.99
CA LYS A 300 30.96 -54.57 10.32
C LYS A 300 32.34 -54.92 10.93
N LEU A 301 33.17 -53.92 11.28
CA LEU A 301 34.46 -54.12 11.88
C LEU A 301 34.34 -54.71 13.28
N ILE A 302 33.36 -54.24 14.07
CA ILE A 302 33.10 -54.76 15.42
C ILE A 302 32.53 -56.16 15.35
N ASN A 303 31.70 -56.49 14.40
CA ASN A 303 31.11 -57.81 14.19
C ASN A 303 32.15 -58.89 13.81
N ASN A 304 33.39 -58.51 13.44
CA ASN A 304 34.51 -59.44 13.33
C ASN A 304 34.99 -59.94 14.67
N PHE A 305 34.65 -59.27 15.77
CA PHE A 305 34.99 -59.71 17.13
C PHE A 305 33.78 -60.40 17.76
N LYS A 306 34.01 -61.56 18.37
CA LYS A 306 33.03 -62.21 19.22
C LYS A 306 33.14 -61.66 20.63
N LEU A 307 32.13 -60.88 21.05
CA LEU A 307 32.11 -60.25 22.35
C LEU A 307 31.45 -61.17 23.40
N TYR A 308 31.96 -61.13 24.62
CA TYR A 308 31.32 -61.76 25.76
C TYR A 308 29.93 -61.14 25.99
N ARG A 309 28.90 -61.97 25.95
CA ARG A 309 27.52 -61.56 26.31
C ARG A 309 27.19 -62.21 27.67
N PRO A 310 27.14 -61.46 28.76
CA PRO A 310 26.71 -62.05 30.04
C PRO A 310 25.27 -62.61 29.83
N VAL A 311 25.11 -63.89 30.18
CA VAL A 311 23.78 -64.49 30.17
C VAL A 311 22.96 -63.72 31.21
N SER A 312 21.95 -62.96 30.76
CA SER A 312 21.00 -62.30 31.65
C SER A 312 20.26 -63.38 32.43
N ARG A 313 20.53 -63.48 33.71
CA ARG A 313 19.75 -64.32 34.65
C ARG A 313 18.43 -63.61 34.97
#